data_322f03e753a6397e3a2432b65fccb026
#
_entry.id   322f03e753a6397e3a2432b65fccb026
#
_cell.length_a   1.000
_cell.length_b   1.000
_cell.length_c   1.000
_cell.angle_alpha   90.00
_cell.angle_beta   90.00
_cell.angle_gamma   90.00
#
_symmetry.space_group_name_H-M   'P 1'
#
loop_
_entity.id
_entity.type
_entity.pdbx_description
1 polymer ?
#
loop_
_entity_poly.entity_id
_entity_poly.type
_entity_poly.pdbx_seq_one_letter_code
_entity_poly.pdbx_strand_id
1 'polypeptide(L)'
;MWSYLKAGTRWLIITDLEFLKRLETSVPGPKGKKLVGVSIAYTQAQESSLPGDRPVVTPQLGTGYYLKNITTSEACGTEIIRQSTFKGPSTATMSIKQGVSATWSSNTNISAETVSAALGFNVTKSYEVTDTYQIQVPAGKTYTIIARPYYKVYNFEVWYDPLIGWDSKVGYGYAAKPVGVCFYYYE
;
A
#
# COMPACT_ATOMS: atom_id res chain seq x y z
N MET A 1 13.07 12.35 -10.98
CA MET A 1 14.49 11.96 -11.03
C MET A 1 14.63 10.61 -10.36
N TRP A 2 15.04 9.56 -11.08
CA TRP A 2 15.15 8.19 -10.57
C TRP A 2 16.57 7.99 -10.03
N SER A 3 16.71 7.69 -8.74
CA SER A 3 18.01 7.31 -8.17
C SER A 3 18.01 5.83 -7.88
N TYR A 4 18.85 5.06 -8.55
CA TYR A 4 19.09 3.65 -8.25
C TYR A 4 20.15 3.52 -7.16
N LEU A 5 19.81 2.90 -6.04
CA LEU A 5 20.79 2.41 -5.08
C LEU A 5 20.46 0.99 -4.68
N LYS A 6 21.36 0.07 -5.03
CA LYS A 6 21.44 -1.35 -4.66
C LYS A 6 20.31 -2.28 -5.14
N ALA A 7 20.69 -3.40 -5.73
CA ALA A 7 19.82 -4.41 -6.31
C ALA A 7 18.57 -4.69 -5.47
N GLY A 8 17.40 -4.44 -6.04
CA GLY A 8 16.13 -4.96 -5.59
C GLY A 8 15.11 -3.96 -5.07
N THR A 9 15.47 -2.78 -4.62
CA THR A 9 14.50 -1.82 -4.07
C THR A 9 14.24 -0.68 -5.07
N ARG A 10 13.00 -0.55 -5.52
CA ARG A 10 12.58 0.59 -6.34
C ARG A 10 12.17 1.74 -5.42
N TRP A 11 12.89 2.85 -5.49
CA TRP A 11 12.56 4.08 -4.79
C TRP A 11 11.91 5.08 -5.75
N LEU A 12 10.75 5.59 -5.37
CA LEU A 12 10.16 6.77 -5.99
C LEU A 12 10.30 7.93 -5.02
N ILE A 13 11.15 8.90 -5.33
CA ILE A 13 11.28 10.13 -4.52
C ILE A 13 10.42 11.20 -5.15
N ILE A 14 9.46 11.72 -4.41
CA ILE A 14 8.53 12.75 -4.83
C ILE A 14 8.89 14.03 -4.08
N THR A 15 9.32 15.04 -4.85
CA THR A 15 9.63 16.38 -4.33
C THR A 15 8.81 17.46 -5.03
N ASP A 16 7.82 17.07 -5.83
CA ASP A 16 6.90 18.00 -6.48
C ASP A 16 6.05 18.74 -5.45
N LEU A 17 6.14 20.06 -5.43
CA LEU A 17 5.55 20.91 -4.40
C LEU A 17 4.01 20.83 -4.38
N GLU A 18 3.37 20.74 -5.54
CA GLU A 18 1.91 20.65 -5.65
C GLU A 18 1.41 19.31 -5.13
N PHE A 19 2.13 18.23 -5.45
CA PHE A 19 1.83 16.90 -4.97
C PHE A 19 2.02 16.81 -3.44
N LEU A 20 3.11 17.38 -2.90
CA LEU A 20 3.37 17.42 -1.47
C LEU A 20 2.30 18.19 -0.70
N LYS A 21 1.80 19.30 -1.23
CA LYS A 21 0.68 20.06 -0.62
C LYS A 21 -0.60 19.25 -0.55
N ARG A 22 -0.91 18.45 -1.58
CA ARG A 22 -2.07 17.54 -1.57
C ARG A 22 -1.92 16.45 -0.53
N LEU A 23 -0.72 15.90 -0.36
CA LEU A 23 -0.44 14.89 0.66
C LEU A 23 -0.52 15.48 2.07
N GLU A 24 -0.03 16.70 2.32
CA GLU A 24 -0.15 17.36 3.63
C GLU A 24 -1.61 17.52 4.07
N THR A 25 -2.53 17.76 3.14
CA THR A 25 -3.96 17.86 3.45
C THR A 25 -4.62 16.51 3.72
N SER A 26 -4.13 15.45 3.10
CA SER A 26 -4.71 14.10 3.21
C SER A 26 -4.09 13.24 4.32
N VAL A 27 -2.84 13.53 4.71
CA VAL A 27 -2.10 12.75 5.71
C VAL A 27 -1.55 13.71 6.78
N PRO A 28 -2.13 13.74 7.99
CA PRO A 28 -1.68 14.67 9.02
C PRO A 28 -0.22 14.42 9.42
N GLY A 29 0.58 15.49 9.32
CA GLY A 29 1.96 15.53 9.75
C GLY A 29 2.13 16.05 11.19
N PRO A 30 3.35 16.10 11.71
CA PRO A 30 3.65 16.69 13.01
C PRO A 30 3.33 18.19 13.02
N LYS A 31 2.70 18.68 14.11
CA LYS A 31 2.36 20.10 14.26
C LYS A 31 3.57 21.01 14.04
N GLY A 32 3.41 22.04 13.22
CA GLY A 32 4.42 23.06 12.97
C GLY A 32 5.59 22.62 12.10
N LYS A 33 5.50 21.44 11.47
CA LYS A 33 6.50 20.93 10.53
C LYS A 33 5.96 20.91 9.12
N LYS A 34 6.83 21.23 8.16
CA LYS A 34 6.52 21.24 6.74
C LYS A 34 6.96 19.93 6.09
N LEU A 35 6.12 19.32 5.29
CA LEU A 35 6.50 18.17 4.47
C LEU A 35 7.50 18.59 3.39
N VAL A 36 8.67 17.97 3.38
CA VAL A 36 9.77 18.27 2.44
C VAL A 36 9.81 17.26 1.31
N GLY A 37 9.38 16.02 1.57
CA GLY A 37 9.32 15.00 0.53
C GLY A 37 8.76 13.68 1.04
N VAL A 38 8.47 12.81 0.08
CA VAL A 38 8.03 11.43 0.32
C VAL A 38 8.87 10.49 -0.52
N SER A 39 9.33 9.42 0.10
CA SER A 39 10.00 8.31 -0.58
C SER A 39 9.17 7.05 -0.43
N ILE A 40 8.91 6.36 -1.52
CA ILE A 40 8.13 5.12 -1.55
C ILE A 40 9.08 3.98 -1.90
N ALA A 41 9.10 2.97 -1.06
CA ALA A 41 9.86 1.76 -1.26
C ALA A 41 8.93 0.56 -1.34
N TYR A 42 9.07 -0.22 -2.39
CA TYR A 42 8.42 -1.51 -2.50
C TYR A 42 9.25 -2.53 -1.72
N THR A 43 8.64 -3.14 -0.72
CA THR A 43 9.19 -4.37 -0.18
C THR A 43 9.18 -5.39 -1.31
N GLN A 44 10.32 -6.00 -1.59
CA GLN A 44 10.34 -7.27 -2.30
C GLN A 44 9.73 -8.32 -1.35
N ALA A 45 8.40 -8.24 -1.14
CA ALA A 45 7.68 -9.44 -0.82
C ALA A 45 8.03 -10.39 -1.96
N GLN A 46 8.64 -11.52 -1.65
CA GLN A 46 8.77 -12.62 -2.57
C GLN A 46 7.49 -12.67 -3.42
N GLU A 47 7.55 -12.07 -4.61
CA GLU A 47 6.81 -12.61 -5.70
C GLU A 47 7.38 -14.03 -5.82
N SER A 48 6.82 -14.95 -5.04
CA SER A 48 6.81 -16.33 -5.45
C SER A 48 6.14 -16.24 -6.81
N SER A 49 6.98 -16.27 -7.82
CA SER A 49 6.66 -16.32 -9.22
C SER A 49 5.73 -17.51 -9.45
N LEU A 50 4.44 -17.30 -9.24
CA LEU A 50 3.43 -18.10 -9.89
C LEU A 50 3.30 -17.52 -11.29
N PRO A 51 3.57 -18.31 -12.33
CA PRO A 51 3.46 -17.85 -13.71
C PRO A 51 1.99 -17.53 -13.98
N GLY A 52 1.71 -16.26 -14.19
CA GLY A 52 0.42 -15.79 -14.65
C GLY A 52 -0.20 -14.74 -13.75
N ASP A 53 0.34 -13.51 -13.80
CA ASP A 53 -0.26 -12.31 -13.22
C ASP A 53 -1.45 -11.82 -14.07
N ARG A 54 -2.33 -12.76 -14.42
CA ARG A 54 -3.70 -12.46 -14.82
C ARG A 54 -4.56 -12.93 -13.67
N PRO A 55 -5.50 -12.11 -13.16
CA PRO A 55 -6.57 -12.63 -12.36
C PRO A 55 -7.27 -13.68 -13.21
N VAL A 56 -6.93 -14.94 -12.95
CA VAL A 56 -7.71 -16.05 -13.48
C VAL A 56 -9.04 -15.95 -12.77
N VAL A 57 -9.96 -15.24 -13.40
CA VAL A 57 -11.38 -15.40 -13.12
C VAL A 57 -11.67 -16.83 -13.58
N THR A 58 -11.44 -17.80 -12.72
CA THR A 58 -12.04 -19.11 -12.89
C THR A 58 -13.53 -18.87 -12.74
N PRO A 59 -14.34 -19.04 -13.80
CA PRO A 59 -15.77 -19.12 -13.62
C PRO A 59 -16.00 -20.27 -12.66
N GLN A 60 -16.33 -19.97 -11.43
CA GLN A 60 -16.81 -20.97 -10.51
C GLN A 60 -18.14 -21.43 -11.12
N LEU A 61 -18.12 -22.61 -11.74
CA LEU A 61 -19.34 -23.32 -12.15
C LEU A 61 -20.10 -23.67 -10.87
N GLY A 62 -20.90 -22.72 -10.40
CA GLY A 62 -21.62 -22.87 -9.15
C GLY A 62 -22.27 -21.54 -8.73
N THR A 63 -23.46 -21.64 -8.18
CA THR A 63 -24.20 -20.53 -7.58
C THR A 63 -23.36 -19.85 -6.48
N GLY A 64 -23.33 -18.52 -6.46
CA GLY A 64 -22.64 -17.81 -5.38
C GLY A 64 -22.08 -16.45 -5.76
N TYR A 65 -21.37 -15.86 -4.79
CA TYR A 65 -20.71 -14.58 -4.98
C TYR A 65 -19.38 -14.74 -5.72
N TYR A 66 -19.07 -13.78 -6.58
CA TYR A 66 -17.81 -13.67 -7.28
C TYR A 66 -17.47 -12.20 -7.61
N LEU A 67 -16.21 -11.93 -8.01
CA LEU A 67 -15.74 -10.59 -8.29
C LEU A 67 -15.68 -10.31 -9.79
N LYS A 68 -16.09 -9.10 -10.20
CA LYS A 68 -15.90 -8.54 -11.53
C LYS A 68 -15.29 -7.14 -11.47
N ASN A 69 -14.81 -6.65 -12.61
CA ASN A 69 -14.33 -5.29 -12.82
C ASN A 69 -13.30 -4.86 -11.75
N ILE A 70 -12.33 -5.76 -11.50
CA ILE A 70 -11.25 -5.48 -10.53
C ILE A 70 -10.34 -4.41 -11.12
N THR A 71 -10.20 -3.30 -10.39
CA THR A 71 -9.26 -2.22 -10.70
C THR A 71 -8.24 -2.08 -9.59
N THR A 72 -7.02 -1.65 -9.92
CA THR A 72 -5.96 -1.49 -8.95
C THR A 72 -5.47 -0.05 -8.87
N SER A 73 -5.14 0.38 -7.66
CA SER A 73 -4.45 1.63 -7.38
C SER A 73 -3.43 1.41 -6.26
N GLU A 74 -2.64 2.42 -5.97
CA GLU A 74 -1.63 2.36 -4.91
C GLU A 74 -1.76 3.58 -4.02
N ALA A 75 -1.58 3.40 -2.70
CA ALA A 75 -1.70 4.47 -1.72
C ALA A 75 -0.84 4.22 -0.48
N CYS A 76 -0.33 5.30 0.11
CA CYS A 76 0.23 5.26 1.46
C CYS A 76 -0.88 5.19 2.49
N GLY A 77 -0.73 4.34 3.49
CA GLY A 77 -1.64 4.25 4.64
C GLY A 77 -1.52 5.46 5.57
N THR A 78 -2.52 5.62 6.43
CA THR A 78 -2.54 6.69 7.43
C THR A 78 -1.90 6.29 8.75
N GLU A 79 -1.78 5.00 9.03
CA GLU A 79 -1.14 4.49 10.26
C GLU A 79 0.36 4.75 10.25
N ILE A 80 0.91 5.00 11.44
CA ILE A 80 2.35 5.23 11.62
C ILE A 80 3.00 3.92 12.06
N ILE A 81 3.90 3.38 11.22
CA ILE A 81 4.74 2.23 11.60
C ILE A 81 5.85 2.70 12.54
N ARG A 82 6.52 3.80 12.20
CA ARG A 82 7.64 4.35 12.96
C ARG A 82 7.78 5.85 12.73
N GLN A 83 8.22 6.56 13.78
CA GLN A 83 8.58 7.96 13.69
C GLN A 83 9.92 8.19 14.40
N SER A 84 10.80 8.97 13.80
CA SER A 84 12.08 9.36 14.41
C SER A 84 12.48 10.76 13.96
N THR A 85 13.21 11.48 14.84
CA THR A 85 13.70 12.83 14.56
C THR A 85 15.22 12.83 14.56
N PHE A 86 15.81 13.45 13.54
CA PHE A 86 17.26 13.51 13.33
C PHE A 86 17.69 14.96 13.18
N LYS A 87 18.77 15.32 13.88
CA LYS A 87 19.37 16.65 13.83
C LYS A 87 20.64 16.62 12.98
N GLY A 88 20.78 17.57 12.06
CA GLY A 88 21.99 17.70 11.23
C GLY A 88 23.14 18.43 11.92
N PRO A 89 24.38 18.27 11.39
CA PRO A 89 24.70 17.45 10.22
C PRO A 89 24.78 15.95 10.57
N SER A 90 24.00 15.12 9.87
CA SER A 90 24.01 13.66 10.09
C SER A 90 23.38 12.90 8.92
N THR A 91 23.66 11.61 8.83
CA THR A 91 22.90 10.69 7.98
C THR A 91 21.75 10.10 8.80
N ALA A 92 20.53 10.51 8.51
CA ALA A 92 19.35 9.90 9.10
C ALA A 92 19.12 8.53 8.43
N THR A 93 19.06 7.47 9.23
CA THR A 93 18.76 6.12 8.77
C THR A 93 17.56 5.57 9.53
N MET A 94 16.54 5.11 8.80
CA MET A 94 15.36 4.48 9.38
C MET A 94 15.14 3.12 8.72
N SER A 95 15.30 2.05 9.49
CA SER A 95 15.01 0.68 9.06
C SER A 95 13.68 0.23 9.60
N ILE A 96 12.87 -0.37 8.73
CA ILE A 96 11.56 -0.94 9.03
C ILE A 96 11.62 -2.44 8.77
N LYS A 97 11.08 -3.20 9.70
CA LYS A 97 10.71 -4.60 9.56
C LYS A 97 9.47 -4.83 10.40
N GLN A 98 8.30 -4.83 9.76
CA GLN A 98 7.01 -4.80 10.47
C GLN A 98 5.97 -5.64 9.73
N GLY A 99 5.21 -6.43 10.51
CA GLY A 99 3.98 -7.05 10.02
C GLY A 99 2.87 -6.00 9.92
N VAL A 100 2.30 -5.84 8.75
CA VAL A 100 1.18 -4.93 8.46
C VAL A 100 0.00 -5.74 7.96
N SER A 101 -1.17 -5.54 8.55
CA SER A 101 -2.36 -6.28 8.16
C SER A 101 -2.91 -5.81 6.82
N ALA A 102 -3.31 -6.76 5.98
CA ALA A 102 -4.20 -6.46 4.88
C ALA A 102 -5.54 -5.99 5.43
N THR A 103 -6.22 -5.15 4.68
CA THR A 103 -7.57 -4.68 5.02
C THR A 103 -8.50 -4.94 3.85
N TRP A 104 -9.77 -5.20 4.16
CA TRP A 104 -10.80 -5.36 3.14
C TRP A 104 -12.17 -4.97 3.67
N SER A 105 -13.05 -4.63 2.78
CA SER A 105 -14.44 -4.35 3.11
C SER A 105 -15.33 -4.59 1.89
N SER A 106 -16.57 -5.00 2.13
CA SER A 106 -17.62 -5.09 1.12
C SER A 106 -18.95 -4.69 1.73
N ASN A 107 -19.83 -4.15 0.90
CA ASN A 107 -21.21 -3.87 1.29
C ASN A 107 -22.16 -5.07 1.02
N THR A 108 -21.61 -6.27 0.85
CA THR A 108 -22.33 -7.52 0.62
C THR A 108 -21.90 -8.61 1.61
N ASN A 109 -22.56 -9.77 1.58
CA ASN A 109 -22.23 -10.94 2.39
C ASN A 109 -21.17 -11.85 1.75
N ILE A 110 -20.35 -11.36 0.83
CA ILE A 110 -19.24 -12.14 0.27
C ILE A 110 -18.23 -12.50 1.35
N SER A 111 -17.68 -13.70 1.32
CA SER A 111 -16.71 -14.15 2.32
C SER A 111 -15.28 -13.69 2.03
N ALA A 112 -14.46 -13.59 3.09
CA ALA A 112 -13.03 -13.28 2.97
C ALA A 112 -12.27 -14.31 2.11
N GLU A 113 -12.68 -15.59 2.17
CA GLU A 113 -12.09 -16.68 1.37
C GLU A 113 -12.35 -16.47 -0.11
N THR A 114 -13.59 -16.10 -0.48
CA THR A 114 -13.95 -15.82 -1.88
C THR A 114 -13.17 -14.62 -2.42
N VAL A 115 -13.06 -13.54 -1.63
CA VAL A 115 -12.27 -12.36 -2.02
C VAL A 115 -10.79 -12.72 -2.12
N SER A 116 -10.23 -13.47 -1.17
CA SER A 116 -8.83 -13.89 -1.18
C SER A 116 -8.50 -14.77 -2.39
N ALA A 117 -9.36 -15.71 -2.71
CA ALA A 117 -9.18 -16.59 -3.87
C ALA A 117 -9.20 -15.80 -5.18
N ALA A 118 -10.14 -14.84 -5.31
CA ALA A 118 -10.27 -14.01 -6.51
C ALA A 118 -9.10 -13.04 -6.70
N LEU A 119 -8.53 -12.50 -5.61
CA LEU A 119 -7.45 -11.52 -5.66
C LEU A 119 -6.05 -12.14 -5.60
N GLY A 120 -5.92 -13.44 -5.31
CA GLY A 120 -4.65 -14.16 -5.23
C GLY A 120 -3.82 -13.84 -3.98
N PHE A 121 -4.40 -13.27 -2.93
CA PHE A 121 -3.76 -13.07 -1.64
C PHE A 121 -4.77 -13.14 -0.50
N ASN A 122 -4.33 -13.48 0.71
CA ASN A 122 -5.21 -13.58 1.87
C ASN A 122 -5.51 -12.18 2.44
N VAL A 123 -6.78 -11.72 2.35
CA VAL A 123 -7.20 -10.39 2.77
C VAL A 123 -7.31 -10.19 4.28
N THR A 124 -7.13 -11.28 5.08
CA THR A 124 -7.19 -11.25 6.55
C THR A 124 -5.84 -11.44 7.22
N LYS A 125 -4.75 -11.61 6.44
CA LYS A 125 -3.40 -11.83 6.98
C LYS A 125 -2.58 -10.56 7.05
N SER A 126 -1.54 -10.60 7.88
CA SER A 126 -0.47 -9.60 7.89
C SER A 126 0.65 -10.00 6.93
N TYR A 127 1.26 -8.99 6.33
CA TYR A 127 2.40 -9.10 5.41
C TYR A 127 3.58 -8.34 6.00
N GLU A 128 4.77 -8.93 5.98
CA GLU A 128 5.97 -8.26 6.43
C GLU A 128 6.38 -7.20 5.39
N VAL A 129 6.51 -5.96 5.83
CA VAL A 129 7.12 -4.88 5.05
C VAL A 129 8.51 -4.60 5.62
N THR A 130 9.51 -4.61 4.75
CA THR A 130 10.91 -4.40 5.13
C THR A 130 11.56 -3.40 4.21
N ASP A 131 12.14 -2.34 4.79
CA ASP A 131 12.94 -1.40 4.04
C ASP A 131 13.85 -0.57 4.95
N THR A 132 14.87 0.07 4.33
CA THR A 132 15.77 1.00 5.01
C THR A 132 15.91 2.28 4.20
N TYR A 133 15.45 3.39 4.77
CA TYR A 133 15.56 4.72 4.19
C TYR A 133 16.73 5.48 4.78
N GLN A 134 17.52 6.15 3.92
CA GLN A 134 18.62 7.02 4.33
C GLN A 134 18.52 8.38 3.65
N ILE A 135 18.73 9.46 4.43
CA ILE A 135 18.79 10.82 3.92
C ILE A 135 19.83 11.63 4.69
N GLN A 136 20.54 12.54 4.00
CA GLN A 136 21.42 13.50 4.63
C GLN A 136 20.61 14.64 5.25
N VAL A 137 20.81 14.88 6.55
CA VAL A 137 20.24 16.03 7.26
C VAL A 137 21.29 17.14 7.28
N PRO A 138 21.07 18.29 6.62
CA PRO A 138 22.04 19.38 6.58
C PRO A 138 22.29 20.00 7.96
N ALA A 139 23.43 20.65 8.12
CA ALA A 139 23.74 21.41 9.33
C ALA A 139 22.65 22.46 9.63
N GLY A 140 22.23 22.56 10.88
CA GLY A 140 21.18 23.48 11.33
C GLY A 140 19.76 23.06 11.02
N LYS A 141 19.56 21.92 10.33
CA LYS A 141 18.23 21.35 10.02
C LYS A 141 17.88 20.22 10.99
N THR A 142 16.58 20.01 11.14
CA THR A 142 16.04 18.87 11.92
C THR A 142 14.92 18.22 11.13
N TYR A 143 15.14 16.97 10.72
CA TYR A 143 14.14 16.20 9.97
C TYR A 143 13.40 15.21 10.88
N THR A 144 12.08 15.18 10.77
CA THR A 144 11.25 14.12 11.34
C THR A 144 10.83 13.20 10.21
N ILE A 145 11.22 11.94 10.32
CA ILE A 145 10.87 10.89 9.34
C ILE A 145 9.73 10.06 9.93
N ILE A 146 8.66 9.87 9.15
CA ILE A 146 7.52 9.04 9.50
C ILE A 146 7.39 7.95 8.43
N ALA A 147 7.47 6.70 8.86
CA ALA A 147 7.22 5.53 8.01
C ALA A 147 5.76 5.11 8.13
N ARG A 148 5.12 4.90 6.99
CA ARG A 148 3.74 4.43 6.85
C ARG A 148 3.69 3.25 5.89
N PRO A 149 2.72 2.34 5.98
CA PRO A 149 2.60 1.26 5.02
C PRO A 149 2.23 1.80 3.63
N TYR A 150 2.73 1.12 2.61
CA TYR A 150 2.33 1.34 1.23
C TYR A 150 1.49 0.17 0.76
N TYR A 151 0.31 0.47 0.23
CA TYR A 151 -0.68 -0.54 -0.15
C TYR A 151 -0.92 -0.57 -1.66
N LYS A 152 -1.07 -1.78 -2.19
CA LYS A 152 -1.76 -2.02 -3.45
C LYS A 152 -3.23 -2.26 -3.12
N VAL A 153 -4.10 -1.39 -3.65
CA VAL A 153 -5.54 -1.38 -3.40
C VAL A 153 -6.26 -1.98 -4.60
N TYR A 154 -7.15 -2.90 -4.34
CA TYR A 154 -8.00 -3.58 -5.33
C TYR A 154 -9.44 -3.15 -5.06
N ASN A 155 -10.07 -2.48 -6.01
CA ASN A 155 -11.49 -2.17 -5.97
C ASN A 155 -12.21 -3.14 -6.90
N PHE A 156 -13.36 -3.65 -6.50
CA PHE A 156 -14.07 -4.66 -7.24
C PHE A 156 -15.59 -4.54 -7.10
N GLU A 157 -16.29 -5.06 -8.08
CA GLU A 157 -17.72 -5.32 -8.02
C GLU A 157 -17.97 -6.72 -7.50
N VAL A 158 -19.03 -6.87 -6.69
CA VAL A 158 -19.52 -8.16 -6.24
C VAL A 158 -20.75 -8.51 -7.04
N TRP A 159 -20.72 -9.69 -7.66
CA TRP A 159 -21.80 -10.26 -8.44
C TRP A 159 -22.28 -11.54 -7.79
N TYR A 160 -23.53 -11.86 -8.01
CA TYR A 160 -24.15 -13.11 -7.55
C TYR A 160 -24.70 -13.88 -8.72
N ASP A 161 -24.31 -15.15 -8.84
CA ASP A 161 -24.82 -16.11 -9.81
C ASP A 161 -25.87 -17.01 -9.13
N PRO A 162 -27.17 -16.85 -9.39
CA PRO A 162 -28.22 -17.70 -8.83
C PRO A 162 -28.28 -19.04 -9.55
N LEU A 163 -28.84 -20.07 -8.87
CA LEU A 163 -29.08 -21.39 -9.49
C LEU A 163 -29.98 -21.30 -10.72
N ILE A 164 -30.93 -20.38 -10.72
CA ILE A 164 -31.88 -20.14 -11.82
C ILE A 164 -31.95 -18.63 -12.05
N GLY A 165 -31.77 -18.20 -13.31
CA GLY A 165 -31.82 -16.79 -13.68
C GLY A 165 -30.49 -16.27 -14.21
N TRP A 166 -30.31 -14.95 -14.18
CA TRP A 166 -29.12 -14.27 -14.68
C TRP A 166 -28.30 -13.75 -13.50
N ASP A 167 -26.99 -13.78 -13.65
CA ASP A 167 -26.10 -13.12 -12.70
C ASP A 167 -26.37 -11.60 -12.63
N SER A 168 -26.22 -11.04 -11.45
CA SER A 168 -26.46 -9.62 -11.21
C SER A 168 -25.42 -9.03 -10.28
N LYS A 169 -25.13 -7.74 -10.48
CA LYS A 169 -24.32 -6.97 -9.55
C LYS A 169 -25.10 -6.75 -8.25
N VAL A 170 -24.55 -7.18 -7.14
CA VAL A 170 -25.15 -7.05 -5.80
C VAL A 170 -24.44 -6.05 -4.93
N GLY A 171 -23.23 -5.61 -5.30
CA GLY A 171 -22.50 -4.60 -4.57
C GLY A 171 -21.07 -4.37 -5.04
N TYR A 172 -20.26 -3.86 -4.15
CA TYR A 172 -18.86 -3.54 -4.38
C TYR A 172 -18.04 -3.70 -3.09
N GLY A 173 -16.73 -3.71 -3.25
CA GLY A 173 -15.79 -3.76 -2.15
C GLY A 173 -14.40 -3.32 -2.55
N TYR A 174 -13.52 -3.34 -1.57
CA TYR A 174 -12.09 -3.13 -1.79
C TYR A 174 -11.28 -4.07 -0.89
N ALA A 175 -10.03 -4.31 -1.31
CA ALA A 175 -9.01 -4.94 -0.48
C ALA A 175 -7.67 -4.24 -0.68
N ALA A 176 -6.90 -4.08 0.39
CA ALA A 176 -5.60 -3.44 0.35
C ALA A 176 -4.53 -4.38 0.90
N LYS A 177 -3.55 -4.71 0.05
CA LYS A 177 -2.39 -5.55 0.39
C LYS A 177 -1.20 -4.66 0.71
N PRO A 178 -0.54 -4.79 1.88
CA PRO A 178 0.73 -4.11 2.13
C PRO A 178 1.81 -4.60 1.16
N VAL A 179 2.46 -3.67 0.47
CA VAL A 179 3.49 -3.97 -0.55
C VAL A 179 4.76 -3.16 -0.38
N GLY A 180 4.85 -2.33 0.66
CA GLY A 180 6.03 -1.51 0.89
C GLY A 180 5.86 -0.50 2.01
N VAL A 181 6.72 0.52 2.00
CA VAL A 181 6.77 1.58 3.01
C VAL A 181 6.86 2.94 2.33
N CYS A 182 6.07 3.89 2.83
CA CYS A 182 6.17 5.30 2.49
C CYS A 182 6.93 6.03 3.61
N PHE A 183 8.01 6.71 3.27
CA PHE A 183 8.76 7.55 4.20
C PHE A 183 8.47 9.02 3.92
N TYR A 184 7.78 9.66 4.85
CA TYR A 184 7.51 11.10 4.84
C TYR A 184 8.58 11.79 5.66
N TYR A 185 9.24 12.83 5.13
CA TYR A 185 10.19 13.60 5.90
C TYR A 185 9.77 15.06 5.98
N TYR A 186 9.73 15.55 7.21
CA TYR A 186 9.28 16.88 7.60
C TYR A 186 10.45 17.69 8.20
N GLU A 187 10.48 18.97 7.87
CA GLU A 187 11.41 19.96 8.46
C GLU A 187 10.70 20.89 9.44
#